data_14bd7adac137d4dfd9c4eb44bd481164
#
_entry.id   14bd7adac137d4dfd9c4eb44bd481164
#
_cell.length_a   1.000
_cell.length_b   1.000
_cell.length_c   1.000
_cell.angle_alpha   90.00
_cell.angle_beta   90.00
_cell.angle_gamma   90.00
#
_symmetry.space_group_name_H-M   'P 1'
#
loop_
_entity.id
_entity.type
_entity.pdbx_description
1 polymer ?
#
loop_
_entity_poly.entity_id
_entity_poly.type
_entity_poly.pdbx_seq_one_letter_code
_entity_poly.pdbx_strand_id
1 'polypeptide(L)'
;MSFTDYIYVTVQNLKSSLQAGLNAFFDAQKDGQIEYSKQAFSKGRKRIKPEAFQELFQSVVDSFYEKAELADWKGYQLFGIDGTRLNLPCTNELAELYGIQTSQGAPQVQALVSCMYDLLNGMIVDTRFAHCRSSERA
;
A
#
# COMPACT_ATOMS: atom_id res chain seq x y z
N MET A 1 4.92 -18.10 -11.26
CA MET A 1 4.41 -17.33 -10.10
C MET A 1 2.90 -17.47 -9.99
N SER A 2 2.44 -17.85 -8.82
CA SER A 2 1.02 -17.86 -8.46
C SER A 2 0.49 -16.44 -8.18
N PHE A 3 -0.83 -16.29 -8.04
CA PHE A 3 -1.43 -15.01 -7.61
C PHE A 3 -0.88 -14.56 -6.25
N THR A 4 -0.77 -15.48 -5.30
CA THR A 4 -0.23 -15.22 -3.96
C THR A 4 1.20 -14.69 -4.00
N ASP A 5 2.06 -15.27 -4.87
CA ASP A 5 3.45 -14.81 -5.02
C ASP A 5 3.51 -13.37 -5.52
N TYR A 6 2.64 -13.00 -6.48
CA TYR A 6 2.56 -11.61 -6.96
C TYR A 6 2.18 -10.64 -5.86
N ILE A 7 1.15 -10.99 -5.06
CA ILE A 7 0.73 -10.17 -3.92
C ILE A 7 1.89 -10.03 -2.93
N TYR A 8 2.49 -11.14 -2.51
CA TYR A 8 3.58 -11.16 -1.54
C TYR A 8 4.74 -10.26 -1.97
N VAL A 9 5.28 -10.46 -3.19
CA VAL A 9 6.39 -9.63 -3.71
C VAL A 9 5.99 -8.15 -3.88
N THR A 10 4.73 -7.86 -4.17
CA THR A 10 4.26 -6.47 -4.32
C THR A 10 4.15 -5.74 -3.00
N VAL A 11 3.67 -6.39 -1.93
CA VAL A 11 3.54 -5.76 -0.60
C VAL A 11 4.83 -5.81 0.21
N GLN A 12 5.76 -6.66 -0.17
CA GLN A 12 7.06 -6.74 0.48
C GLN A 12 7.85 -5.44 0.25
N ASN A 13 8.25 -4.77 1.33
CA ASN A 13 9.10 -3.57 1.23
C ASN A 13 10.52 -3.95 0.83
N LEU A 14 10.79 -3.98 -0.47
CA LEU A 14 12.11 -4.33 -1.01
C LEU A 14 13.11 -3.20 -0.74
N LYS A 15 14.11 -3.47 0.08
CA LYS A 15 15.27 -2.57 0.32
C LYS A 15 16.31 -2.62 -0.81
N SER A 16 16.10 -3.48 -1.80
CA SER A 16 17.00 -3.74 -2.93
C SER A 16 16.28 -3.55 -4.26
N SER A 17 16.97 -3.78 -5.38
CA SER A 17 16.32 -3.77 -6.68
C SER A 17 15.25 -4.85 -6.79
N LEU A 18 14.22 -4.62 -7.62
CA LEU A 18 13.15 -5.60 -7.86
C LEU A 18 13.70 -6.97 -8.29
N GLN A 19 14.75 -7.01 -9.13
CA GLN A 19 15.35 -8.27 -9.56
C GLN A 19 16.02 -9.01 -8.39
N ALA A 20 16.74 -8.30 -7.52
CA ALA A 20 17.36 -8.89 -6.34
C ALA A 20 16.31 -9.43 -5.36
N GLY A 21 15.19 -8.69 -5.19
CA GLY A 21 14.07 -9.15 -4.37
C GLY A 21 13.39 -10.41 -4.93
N LEU A 22 13.22 -10.48 -6.26
CA LEU A 22 12.69 -11.68 -6.92
C LEU A 22 13.61 -12.87 -6.75
N ASN A 23 14.92 -12.69 -6.93
CA ASN A 23 15.90 -13.77 -6.74
C ASN A 23 15.84 -14.29 -5.29
N ALA A 24 15.88 -13.39 -4.30
CA ALA A 24 15.78 -13.78 -2.89
C ALA A 24 14.47 -14.52 -2.56
N PHE A 25 13.35 -14.12 -3.18
CA PHE A 25 12.06 -14.79 -3.01
C PHE A 25 12.08 -16.22 -3.53
N PHE A 26 12.63 -16.46 -4.74
CA PHE A 26 12.73 -17.81 -5.31
C PHE A 26 13.74 -18.68 -4.61
N ASP A 27 14.88 -18.12 -4.19
CA ASP A 27 15.90 -18.83 -3.41
C ASP A 27 15.33 -19.33 -2.06
N ALA A 28 14.47 -18.52 -1.41
CA ALA A 28 13.82 -18.90 -0.17
C ALA A 28 12.78 -20.03 -0.34
N GLN A 29 12.15 -20.13 -1.51
CA GLN A 29 11.21 -21.22 -1.81
C GLN A 29 11.86 -22.54 -2.22
N LYS A 30 13.20 -22.63 -2.21
CA LYS A 30 13.98 -23.80 -2.65
C LYS A 30 13.75 -24.23 -4.10
N ASP A 31 13.12 -23.38 -4.87
CA ASP A 31 12.83 -23.59 -6.31
C ASP A 31 13.98 -23.03 -7.18
N GLY A 32 15.22 -23.20 -6.73
CA GLY A 32 16.45 -22.58 -7.20
C GLY A 32 16.83 -22.80 -8.68
N GLN A 33 15.86 -23.11 -9.54
CA GLN A 33 16.03 -23.19 -10.99
C GLN A 33 15.12 -22.23 -11.77
N ILE A 34 14.27 -21.44 -11.09
CA ILE A 34 13.34 -20.56 -11.79
C ILE A 34 13.89 -19.13 -11.78
N GLU A 35 14.56 -18.73 -12.84
CA GLU A 35 14.87 -17.31 -13.06
C GLU A 35 13.63 -16.57 -13.53
N TYR A 36 13.07 -15.71 -12.66
CA TYR A 36 11.93 -14.88 -13.00
C TYR A 36 12.39 -13.43 -13.19
N SER A 37 12.27 -12.92 -14.42
CA SER A 37 12.75 -11.57 -14.73
C SER A 37 11.82 -10.49 -14.18
N LYS A 38 12.37 -9.33 -13.81
CA LYS A 38 11.60 -8.15 -13.40
C LYS A 38 10.58 -7.69 -14.45
N GLN A 39 10.86 -7.92 -15.74
CA GLN A 39 9.95 -7.60 -16.83
C GLN A 39 8.72 -8.53 -16.83
N ALA A 40 8.94 -9.83 -16.66
CA ALA A 40 7.87 -10.82 -16.55
C ALA A 40 7.00 -10.55 -15.31
N PHE A 41 7.61 -10.23 -14.18
CA PHE A 41 6.91 -9.82 -12.98
C PHE A 41 6.06 -8.56 -13.21
N SER A 42 6.65 -7.50 -13.75
CA SER A 42 5.94 -6.24 -14.01
C SER A 42 4.77 -6.42 -14.97
N LYS A 43 4.92 -7.27 -16.00
CA LYS A 43 3.83 -7.61 -16.94
C LYS A 43 2.72 -8.41 -16.23
N GLY A 44 3.08 -9.38 -15.39
CA GLY A 44 2.10 -10.20 -14.65
C GLY A 44 1.36 -9.37 -13.59
N ARG A 45 2.06 -8.53 -12.84
CA ARG A 45 1.48 -7.65 -11.82
C ARG A 45 0.40 -6.71 -12.38
N LYS A 46 0.56 -6.22 -13.60
CA LYS A 46 -0.45 -5.36 -14.25
C LYS A 46 -1.82 -6.03 -14.44
N ARG A 47 -1.91 -7.35 -14.31
CA ARG A 47 -3.18 -8.10 -14.41
C ARG A 47 -3.93 -8.17 -13.08
N ILE A 48 -3.28 -7.81 -11.98
CA ILE A 48 -3.91 -7.78 -10.66
C ILE A 48 -4.70 -6.49 -10.57
N LYS A 49 -5.98 -6.63 -10.31
CA LYS A 49 -6.86 -5.48 -10.10
C LYS A 49 -6.57 -4.82 -8.76
N PRO A 50 -6.61 -3.47 -8.67
CA PRO A 50 -6.39 -2.77 -7.40
C PRO A 50 -7.34 -3.22 -6.29
N GLU A 51 -8.57 -3.59 -6.64
CA GLU A 51 -9.61 -4.05 -5.71
C GLU A 51 -9.16 -5.28 -4.91
N ALA A 52 -8.31 -6.15 -5.48
CA ALA A 52 -7.78 -7.30 -4.76
C ALA A 52 -6.94 -6.89 -3.52
N PHE A 53 -6.25 -5.76 -3.58
CA PHE A 53 -5.51 -5.23 -2.43
C PHE A 53 -6.45 -4.61 -1.40
N GLN A 54 -7.56 -3.99 -1.83
CA GLN A 54 -8.58 -3.44 -0.94
C GLN A 54 -9.30 -4.57 -0.18
N GLU A 55 -9.71 -5.62 -0.89
CA GLU A 55 -10.33 -6.81 -0.28
C GLU A 55 -9.38 -7.50 0.69
N LEU A 56 -8.11 -7.63 0.34
CA LEU A 56 -7.10 -8.20 1.23
C LEU A 56 -6.92 -7.36 2.49
N PHE A 57 -6.82 -6.03 2.35
CA PHE A 57 -6.71 -5.11 3.47
C PHE A 57 -7.93 -5.22 4.39
N GLN A 58 -9.15 -5.18 3.84
CA GLN A 58 -10.38 -5.33 4.61
C GLN A 58 -10.43 -6.67 5.35
N SER A 59 -10.06 -7.76 4.67
CA SER A 59 -10.01 -9.09 5.29
C SER A 59 -9.03 -9.17 6.47
N VAL A 60 -7.90 -8.45 6.38
CA VAL A 60 -6.93 -8.36 7.49
C VAL A 60 -7.53 -7.59 8.66
N VAL A 61 -8.18 -6.45 8.38
CA VAL A 61 -8.86 -5.63 9.41
C VAL A 61 -9.95 -6.44 10.11
N ASP A 62 -10.84 -7.06 9.34
CA ASP A 62 -11.95 -7.86 9.87
C ASP A 62 -11.42 -9.03 10.73
N SER A 63 -10.42 -9.76 10.22
CA SER A 63 -9.81 -10.89 10.97
C SER A 63 -9.11 -10.43 12.25
N PHE A 64 -8.54 -9.23 12.26
CA PHE A 64 -7.93 -8.65 13.44
C PHE A 64 -9.00 -8.38 14.51
N TYR A 65 -10.08 -7.68 14.15
CA TYR A 65 -11.15 -7.33 15.10
C TYR A 65 -11.96 -8.54 15.57
N GLU A 66 -12.03 -9.62 14.78
CA GLU A 66 -12.69 -10.86 15.19
C GLU A 66 -11.86 -11.69 16.17
N LYS A 67 -10.52 -11.66 16.09
CA LYS A 67 -9.66 -12.64 16.79
C LYS A 67 -8.78 -12.04 17.87
N ALA A 68 -8.51 -10.74 17.83
CA ALA A 68 -7.65 -10.10 18.80
C ALA A 68 -8.39 -9.75 20.09
N GLU A 69 -7.69 -9.84 21.21
CA GLU A 69 -8.14 -9.20 22.45
C GLU A 69 -7.91 -7.68 22.30
N LEU A 70 -9.00 -6.95 22.12
CA LEU A 70 -8.94 -5.53 21.85
C LEU A 70 -8.75 -4.72 23.14
N ALA A 71 -7.78 -3.81 23.13
CA ALA A 71 -7.66 -2.80 24.16
C ALA A 71 -8.72 -1.72 23.96
N ASP A 72 -9.35 -1.29 25.05
CA ASP A 72 -10.28 -0.17 25.08
C ASP A 72 -9.88 0.88 26.14
N TRP A 73 -10.41 2.08 26.00
CA TRP A 73 -10.32 3.12 27.00
C TRP A 73 -11.72 3.39 27.58
N LYS A 74 -12.00 2.85 28.77
CA LYS A 74 -13.30 3.00 29.47
C LYS A 74 -14.48 2.51 28.61
N GLY A 75 -14.30 1.42 27.87
CA GLY A 75 -15.30 0.84 26.95
C GLY A 75 -15.37 1.52 25.58
N TYR A 76 -14.44 2.41 25.24
CA TYR A 76 -14.39 3.10 23.95
C TYR A 76 -13.14 2.70 23.15
N GLN A 77 -13.31 2.57 21.83
CA GLN A 77 -12.20 2.51 20.90
C GLN A 77 -11.76 3.93 20.54
N LEU A 78 -10.45 4.16 20.46
CA LEU A 78 -9.89 5.47 20.13
C LEU A 78 -9.26 5.44 18.74
N PHE A 79 -9.83 6.22 17.82
CA PHE A 79 -9.31 6.38 16.48
C PHE A 79 -8.66 7.74 16.29
N GLY A 80 -7.50 7.76 15.64
CA GLY A 80 -6.85 8.95 15.13
C GLY A 80 -6.91 8.99 13.61
N ILE A 81 -7.10 10.17 13.03
CA ILE A 81 -6.98 10.38 11.58
C ILE A 81 -5.81 11.30 11.35
N ASP A 82 -4.89 10.86 10.49
CA ASP A 82 -3.73 11.65 10.06
C ASP A 82 -3.55 11.56 8.55
N GLY A 83 -3.04 12.64 7.96
CA GLY A 83 -2.85 12.76 6.54
C GLY A 83 -1.38 13.02 6.18
N THR A 84 -0.91 12.32 5.16
CA THR A 84 0.43 12.53 4.59
C THR A 84 0.35 12.73 3.08
N ARG A 85 1.36 13.39 2.52
CA ARG A 85 1.50 13.53 1.07
C ARG A 85 2.43 12.48 0.52
N LEU A 86 1.93 11.71 -0.44
CA LEU A 86 2.69 10.68 -1.12
C LEU A 86 3.10 11.17 -2.50
N ASN A 87 4.41 11.13 -2.80
CA ASN A 87 4.92 11.43 -4.13
C ASN A 87 4.57 10.30 -5.09
N LEU A 88 3.97 10.65 -6.21
CA LEU A 88 3.56 9.73 -7.26
C LEU A 88 4.44 9.91 -8.51
N PRO A 89 4.52 8.90 -9.40
CA PRO A 89 5.14 9.08 -10.71
C PRO A 89 4.50 10.23 -11.49
N CYS A 90 5.32 11.04 -12.17
CA CYS A 90 4.85 12.17 -12.96
C CYS A 90 4.28 11.69 -14.31
N THR A 91 3.04 11.19 -14.29
CA THR A 91 2.26 10.90 -15.51
C THR A 91 1.08 11.86 -15.63
N ASN A 92 0.60 12.10 -16.84
CA ASN A 92 -0.52 13.02 -17.07
C ASN A 92 -1.78 12.55 -16.33
N GLU A 93 -2.07 11.24 -16.36
CA GLU A 93 -3.23 10.64 -15.69
C GLU A 93 -3.21 10.86 -14.18
N LEU A 94 -2.04 10.65 -13.53
CA LEU A 94 -1.91 10.86 -12.09
C LEU A 94 -1.92 12.35 -11.74
N ALA A 95 -1.39 13.21 -12.61
CA ALA A 95 -1.43 14.65 -12.43
C ALA A 95 -2.86 15.21 -12.49
N GLU A 96 -3.68 14.72 -13.42
CA GLU A 96 -5.11 15.09 -13.52
C GLU A 96 -5.90 14.60 -12.31
N LEU A 97 -5.63 13.36 -11.84
CA LEU A 97 -6.38 12.74 -10.75
C LEU A 97 -6.01 13.32 -9.38
N TYR A 98 -4.73 13.49 -9.09
CA TYR A 98 -4.24 13.85 -7.75
C TYR A 98 -3.67 15.26 -7.65
N GLY A 99 -3.33 15.89 -8.76
CA GLY A 99 -2.80 17.24 -8.84
C GLY A 99 -1.28 17.32 -8.77
N ILE A 100 -0.79 18.52 -9.05
CA ILE A 100 0.64 18.86 -9.04
C ILE A 100 0.91 19.85 -7.91
N GLN A 101 1.90 19.56 -7.09
CA GLN A 101 2.43 20.46 -6.07
C GLN A 101 3.68 21.17 -6.59
N THR A 102 3.70 22.50 -6.46
CA THR A 102 4.78 23.36 -6.99
C THR A 102 5.57 24.10 -5.92
N SER A 103 5.38 23.77 -4.62
CA SER A 103 6.06 24.47 -3.53
C SER A 103 7.54 24.08 -3.44
N GLN A 104 8.43 25.09 -3.52
CA GLN A 104 9.87 25.04 -3.21
C GLN A 104 10.72 23.97 -3.92
N GLY A 105 10.38 23.58 -5.15
CA GLY A 105 11.16 22.60 -5.91
C GLY A 105 10.61 22.34 -7.32
N ALA A 106 11.10 21.28 -7.94
CA ALA A 106 10.53 20.81 -9.20
C ALA A 106 9.07 20.37 -8.99
N PRO A 107 8.16 20.64 -9.94
CA PRO A 107 6.77 20.20 -9.86
C PRO A 107 6.69 18.69 -9.65
N GLN A 108 5.90 18.26 -8.67
CA GLN A 108 5.72 16.84 -8.33
C GLN A 108 4.25 16.50 -8.26
N VAL A 109 3.87 15.35 -8.81
CA VAL A 109 2.54 14.79 -8.63
C VAL A 109 2.46 14.20 -7.22
N GLN A 110 1.47 14.63 -6.45
CA GLN A 110 1.27 14.17 -5.08
C GLN A 110 -0.19 13.81 -4.84
N ALA A 111 -0.43 12.75 -4.05
CA ALA A 111 -1.73 12.47 -3.47
C ALA A 111 -1.72 12.79 -1.96
N LEU A 112 -2.84 13.26 -1.45
CA LEU A 112 -3.11 13.24 -0.02
C LEU A 112 -3.58 11.83 0.35
N VAL A 113 -2.90 11.20 1.31
CA VAL A 113 -3.27 9.90 1.85
C VAL A 113 -3.67 10.11 3.30
N SER A 114 -4.93 9.87 3.62
CA SER A 114 -5.44 9.93 5.00
C SER A 114 -5.65 8.52 5.51
N CYS A 115 -5.12 8.24 6.70
CA CYS A 115 -5.26 6.95 7.38
C CYS A 115 -6.06 7.13 8.66
N MET A 116 -7.01 6.24 8.91
CA MET A 116 -7.65 6.07 10.21
C MET A 116 -6.97 4.95 10.98
N TYR A 117 -6.49 5.28 12.15
CA TYR A 117 -5.65 4.41 12.98
C TYR A 117 -6.29 4.15 14.32
N ASP A 118 -6.43 2.88 14.70
CA ASP A 118 -6.81 2.49 16.06
C ASP A 118 -5.61 2.66 16.98
N LEU A 119 -5.69 3.70 17.83
CA LEU A 119 -4.58 4.14 18.67
C LEU A 119 -4.19 3.14 19.74
N LEU A 120 -5.15 2.36 20.24
CA LEU A 120 -4.92 1.42 21.32
C LEU A 120 -4.44 0.06 20.82
N ASN A 121 -4.90 -0.34 19.64
CA ASN A 121 -4.63 -1.65 19.09
C ASN A 121 -3.56 -1.65 17.99
N GLY A 122 -3.11 -0.46 17.56
CA GLY A 122 -2.01 -0.34 16.63
C GLY A 122 -2.36 -0.75 15.20
N MET A 123 -3.63 -0.59 14.77
CA MET A 123 -4.13 -1.06 13.48
C MET A 123 -4.59 0.09 12.59
N ILE A 124 -4.16 0.11 11.32
CA ILE A 124 -4.76 0.98 10.31
C ILE A 124 -6.07 0.32 9.87
N VAL A 125 -7.19 1.04 10.01
CA VAL A 125 -8.53 0.50 9.74
C VAL A 125 -9.16 1.03 8.46
N ASP A 126 -8.73 2.21 8.01
CA ASP A 126 -9.16 2.77 6.72
C ASP A 126 -8.05 3.63 6.12
N THR A 127 -8.01 3.69 4.79
CA THR A 127 -7.05 4.52 4.06
C THR A 127 -7.72 5.13 2.85
N ARG A 128 -7.58 6.46 2.66
CA ARG A 128 -8.17 7.19 1.54
C ARG A 128 -7.13 7.97 0.79
N PHE A 129 -7.25 7.95 -0.53
CA PHE A 129 -6.46 8.77 -1.45
C PHE A 129 -7.32 9.92 -1.97
N ALA A 130 -6.79 11.12 -1.91
CA ALA A 130 -7.47 12.31 -2.38
C ALA A 130 -6.50 13.23 -3.15
N HIS A 131 -7.06 14.21 -3.85
CA HIS A 131 -6.29 15.25 -4.52
C HIS A 131 -5.39 16.00 -3.53
N CYS A 132 -4.17 16.35 -3.92
CA CYS A 132 -3.15 16.94 -3.03
C CYS A 132 -3.58 18.24 -2.32
N ARG A 133 -4.60 18.93 -2.82
CA ARG A 133 -5.19 20.15 -2.23
C ARG A 133 -6.45 19.89 -1.41
N SER A 134 -6.88 18.63 -1.29
CA SER A 134 -8.03 18.28 -0.44
C SER A 134 -7.70 18.57 1.02
N SER A 135 -8.73 18.84 1.81
CA SER A 135 -8.62 18.95 3.26
C SER A 135 -8.69 17.56 3.90
N GLU A 136 -7.92 17.33 4.94
CA GLU A 136 -8.00 16.10 5.77
C GLU A 136 -9.34 15.95 6.49
N ARG A 137 -10.14 17.03 6.51
CA ARG A 137 -11.44 17.11 7.18
C ARG A 137 -12.65 16.94 6.24
N ALA A 138 -12.40 16.59 4.98
CA ALA A 138 -13.46 16.41 3.97
C ALA A 138 -13.91 14.96 3.88
#